data_96a32c8b2b66fc2dee38f83a00693545
#
_entry.id   96a32c8b2b66fc2dee38f83a00693545
#
_cell.length_a   1.000
_cell.length_b   1.000
_cell.length_c   1.000
_cell.angle_alpha   90.00
_cell.angle_beta   90.00
_cell.angle_gamma   90.00
#
_symmetry.space_group_name_H-M   'P 1'
#
loop_
_entity.id
_entity.type
_entity.pdbx_description
1 polymer ?
#
loop_
_entity_poly.entity_id
_entity_poly.type
_entity_poly.pdbx_seq_one_letter_code
_entity_poly.pdbx_strand_id
1 'polypeptide(L)'
;MMGDLLVPGAPLTLLLLSVLLLSPVRASLRNVTGDVLGSGARGKIAAFGDFNADKQTDLFIIRGGDELRIFLSDLKATPSFTPKVTLALESEGVVITSVVPGDYNGDSQMDVLLTTIPRAQLGKDTPLSIVIYWGQNQTLNKNQKVQLNGTYSDEPLIMDFNGDMIPDILGVPTGSPTPVITYGGSLTVTANLNTTRPMVIPHSHAFIDLTGDFTADLFLTTLADNKDVQFETWENQGGNFSGVTSLVTKPKDVKRVGQSVFADFDGDGQQDHLLPACEDDKCLKSVIYLMKHGSTQWVPVLQNFTNGNTIWGFAPPTTPLTQSFPITLHIGDYNMDGYPDALAILKNTSGSNQQAFLLENVPCKNSTCSRVFEVHWDLADLNQIKDAMVATFFDIYEDGILDIIVLSTGSSDDNSIHVLQNNFEADAYFVKVIVLSGICSNDCPQQVKPFGVNQPGPYIMYMTVDANGYLKNASAGQLSQSAHMALQLPYNVLGLGRSANFLDHLYVGIPRPSGEKQIRRQEWTAIIPNSQLIVIPYPHQQPKSWSAKLYLTPSNIVLLTAIALIGVCVFILAIIGILHWQEKKADDREKRQEAHRFHFDAM
;
A
#
# COMPACT_ATOMS: atom_id res chain seq x y z
N MET A 1 35.53 63.74 -17.45
CA MET A 1 34.11 63.68 -16.98
C MET A 1 33.57 62.35 -17.34
N MET A 2 33.69 61.41 -16.41
CA MET A 2 33.12 60.06 -16.46
C MET A 2 31.88 60.09 -15.57
N GLY A 3 30.72 59.83 -16.14
CA GLY A 3 29.47 59.78 -15.43
C GLY A 3 29.14 58.33 -15.07
N ASP A 4 28.98 58.08 -13.79
CA ASP A 4 28.55 56.83 -13.21
C ASP A 4 27.11 56.48 -13.63
N LEU A 5 26.92 55.32 -14.21
CA LEU A 5 25.62 54.65 -14.35
C LEU A 5 25.49 53.59 -13.22
N LEU A 6 24.94 54.02 -12.09
CA LEU A 6 24.40 53.15 -11.06
C LEU A 6 23.10 52.51 -11.57
N VAL A 7 23.06 51.19 -11.67
CA VAL A 7 21.83 50.39 -11.86
C VAL A 7 21.32 49.96 -10.48
N PRO A 8 20.22 50.54 -9.96
CA PRO A 8 19.58 50.07 -8.74
C PRO A 8 18.49 49.06 -9.09
N GLY A 9 18.70 47.81 -8.79
CA GLY A 9 17.63 46.81 -8.94
C GLY A 9 17.95 45.36 -8.61
N ALA A 10 19.24 45.02 -8.46
CA ALA A 10 19.64 43.62 -8.31
C ALA A 10 19.50 42.97 -6.92
N PRO A 11 19.47 43.66 -5.76
CA PRO A 11 19.38 42.95 -4.50
C PRO A 11 17.96 42.61 -4.04
N LEU A 12 16.92 43.29 -4.52
CA LEU A 12 15.55 43.06 -4.05
C LEU A 12 14.90 41.83 -4.68
N THR A 13 15.22 41.53 -5.93
CA THR A 13 14.74 40.32 -6.63
C THR A 13 15.39 39.04 -6.12
N LEU A 14 16.67 39.07 -5.73
CA LEU A 14 17.32 37.92 -5.10
C LEU A 14 16.80 37.67 -3.68
N LEU A 15 16.48 38.72 -2.91
CA LEU A 15 15.89 38.55 -1.57
C LEU A 15 14.46 38.04 -1.62
N LEU A 16 13.65 38.44 -2.61
CA LEU A 16 12.31 37.91 -2.81
C LEU A 16 12.32 36.44 -3.28
N LEU A 17 13.29 36.04 -4.11
CA LEU A 17 13.46 34.62 -4.47
C LEU A 17 13.92 33.77 -3.28
N SER A 18 14.76 34.29 -2.38
CA SER A 18 15.22 33.54 -1.19
C SER A 18 14.15 33.43 -0.10
N VAL A 19 13.21 34.38 -0.02
CA VAL A 19 12.08 34.31 0.93
C VAL A 19 10.98 33.35 0.43
N LEU A 20 10.83 33.18 -0.88
CA LEU A 20 9.93 32.17 -1.45
C LEU A 20 10.45 30.72 -1.29
N LEU A 21 11.75 30.54 -1.03
CA LEU A 21 12.39 29.23 -0.82
C LEU A 21 12.41 28.76 0.64
N LEU A 22 11.89 29.56 1.58
CA LEU A 22 11.90 29.28 3.02
C LEU A 22 10.50 29.11 3.64
N SER A 23 9.46 28.95 2.84
CA SER A 23 8.18 28.50 3.36
C SER A 23 8.36 27.04 3.81
N PRO A 24 8.08 26.67 5.07
CA PRO A 24 8.04 25.26 5.43
C PRO A 24 6.98 24.62 4.53
N VAL A 25 7.40 23.66 3.71
CA VAL A 25 6.50 22.86 2.91
C VAL A 25 5.62 22.12 3.91
N ARG A 26 4.40 22.60 4.11
CA ARG A 26 3.39 21.88 4.87
C ARG A 26 2.79 20.84 3.94
N ALA A 27 2.84 19.58 4.33
CA ALA A 27 2.04 18.56 3.69
C ALA A 27 0.59 19.08 3.65
N SER A 28 0.03 19.25 2.47
CA SER A 28 -1.37 19.63 2.28
C SER A 28 -2.08 18.53 1.55
N LEU A 29 -3.16 18.04 2.14
CA LEU A 29 -4.09 17.14 1.47
C LEU A 29 -5.03 17.95 0.60
N ARG A 30 -5.39 17.44 -0.57
CA ARG A 30 -6.36 18.04 -1.48
C ARG A 30 -7.49 17.05 -1.72
N ASN A 31 -8.72 17.46 -1.51
CA ASN A 31 -9.88 16.65 -1.87
C ASN A 31 -10.03 16.58 -3.40
N VAL A 32 -9.87 15.38 -3.95
CA VAL A 32 -9.96 15.06 -5.38
C VAL A 32 -11.07 14.06 -5.70
N THR A 33 -11.98 13.82 -4.77
CA THR A 33 -13.05 12.81 -4.89
C THR A 33 -13.82 12.93 -6.20
N GLY A 34 -14.14 14.16 -6.62
CA GLY A 34 -14.89 14.42 -7.86
C GLY A 34 -14.11 14.06 -9.12
N ASP A 35 -12.80 14.33 -9.14
CA ASP A 35 -11.92 14.04 -10.27
C ASP A 35 -11.60 12.55 -10.38
N VAL A 36 -11.59 11.83 -9.25
CA VAL A 36 -11.22 10.42 -9.18
C VAL A 36 -12.41 9.50 -9.36
N LEU A 37 -13.50 9.71 -8.65
CA LEU A 37 -14.67 8.81 -8.64
C LEU A 37 -15.94 9.44 -9.24
N GLY A 38 -15.99 10.76 -9.41
CA GLY A 38 -17.18 11.47 -9.89
C GLY A 38 -18.44 11.14 -9.07
N SER A 39 -19.52 10.76 -9.75
CA SER A 39 -20.76 10.28 -9.09
C SER A 39 -20.60 8.88 -8.47
N GLY A 40 -19.45 8.22 -8.69
CA GLY A 40 -19.12 6.90 -8.18
C GLY A 40 -18.70 6.84 -6.70
N ALA A 41 -18.50 8.00 -6.04
CA ALA A 41 -17.99 8.13 -4.68
C ALA A 41 -18.95 7.67 -3.57
N ARG A 42 -19.60 6.52 -3.76
CA ARG A 42 -20.53 5.90 -2.81
C ARG A 42 -20.31 4.40 -2.73
N GLY A 43 -20.59 3.80 -1.59
CA GLY A 43 -20.42 2.39 -1.33
C GLY A 43 -19.29 2.15 -0.33
N LYS A 44 -18.89 0.90 -0.17
CA LYS A 44 -17.87 0.44 0.74
C LYS A 44 -16.67 -0.06 -0.07
N ILE A 45 -15.52 0.60 0.03
CA ILE A 45 -14.28 0.09 -0.56
C ILE A 45 -13.94 -1.21 0.15
N ALA A 46 -13.72 -2.26 -0.62
CA ALA A 46 -13.54 -3.60 -0.11
C ALA A 46 -12.14 -4.15 -0.38
N ALA A 47 -11.55 -3.84 -1.53
CA ALA A 47 -10.24 -4.35 -1.92
C ALA A 47 -9.61 -3.51 -3.04
N PHE A 48 -8.34 -3.80 -3.31
CA PHE A 48 -7.52 -3.24 -4.37
C PHE A 48 -6.91 -4.37 -5.21
N GLY A 49 -6.71 -4.16 -6.51
CA GLY A 49 -6.05 -5.14 -7.36
C GLY A 49 -6.03 -4.68 -8.81
N ASP A 50 -5.10 -5.16 -9.61
CA ASP A 50 -5.03 -4.90 -11.05
C ASP A 50 -5.90 -5.95 -11.78
N PHE A 51 -7.21 -5.69 -11.89
CA PHE A 51 -8.19 -6.65 -12.43
C PHE A 51 -8.02 -6.90 -13.94
N ASN A 52 -7.63 -5.88 -14.66
CA ASN A 52 -7.47 -5.95 -16.12
C ASN A 52 -6.03 -6.21 -16.57
N ALA A 53 -5.11 -6.38 -15.63
CA ALA A 53 -3.68 -6.60 -15.82
C ALA A 53 -3.01 -5.51 -16.68
N ASP A 54 -3.39 -4.24 -16.50
CA ASP A 54 -2.80 -3.10 -17.20
C ASP A 54 -1.72 -2.37 -16.40
N LYS A 55 -1.45 -2.83 -15.17
CA LYS A 55 -0.48 -2.33 -14.18
C LYS A 55 -0.93 -1.08 -13.43
N GLN A 56 -2.18 -0.70 -13.60
CA GLN A 56 -2.82 0.28 -12.75
C GLN A 56 -3.69 -0.45 -11.73
N THR A 57 -3.75 0.07 -10.52
CA THR A 57 -4.50 -0.59 -9.46
C THR A 57 -5.96 -0.16 -9.50
N ASP A 58 -6.86 -1.13 -9.53
CA ASP A 58 -8.30 -0.94 -9.60
C ASP A 58 -8.95 -0.99 -8.22
N LEU A 59 -10.18 -0.45 -8.11
CA LEU A 59 -10.94 -0.38 -6.87
C LEU A 59 -12.13 -1.34 -6.90
N PHE A 60 -12.29 -2.12 -5.83
CA PHE A 60 -13.42 -3.02 -5.61
C PHE A 60 -14.37 -2.38 -4.59
N ILE A 61 -15.59 -2.04 -5.02
CA ILE A 61 -16.56 -1.29 -4.20
C ILE A 61 -17.85 -2.09 -4.08
N ILE A 62 -18.30 -2.32 -2.83
CA ILE A 62 -19.60 -2.93 -2.53
C ILE A 62 -20.64 -1.84 -2.45
N ARG A 63 -21.78 -2.01 -3.14
CA ARG A 63 -22.95 -1.11 -3.10
C ARG A 63 -24.19 -1.83 -2.63
N GLY A 64 -25.04 -1.15 -1.89
CA GLY A 64 -26.29 -1.72 -1.36
C GLY A 64 -26.09 -2.98 -0.50
N GLY A 65 -24.84 -3.37 -0.25
CA GLY A 65 -24.44 -4.58 0.43
C GLY A 65 -24.48 -5.86 -0.43
N ASP A 66 -25.04 -5.85 -1.62
CA ASP A 66 -25.26 -7.03 -2.46
C ASP A 66 -24.74 -6.89 -3.91
N GLU A 67 -24.14 -5.77 -4.22
CA GLU A 67 -23.57 -5.51 -5.54
C GLU A 67 -22.07 -5.20 -5.40
N LEU A 68 -21.23 -5.97 -6.09
CA LEU A 68 -19.82 -5.66 -6.26
C LEU A 68 -19.61 -4.93 -7.59
N ARG A 69 -18.96 -3.77 -7.54
CA ARG A 69 -18.49 -3.02 -8.70
C ARG A 69 -16.97 -2.91 -8.70
N ILE A 70 -16.36 -3.23 -9.84
CA ILE A 70 -14.94 -3.03 -10.07
C ILE A 70 -14.79 -1.77 -10.92
N PHE A 71 -14.09 -0.78 -10.37
CA PHE A 71 -13.77 0.48 -11.00
C PHE A 71 -12.36 0.38 -11.56
N LEU A 72 -12.26 0.35 -12.89
CA LEU A 72 -10.96 0.32 -13.55
C LEU A 72 -10.34 1.72 -13.59
N SER A 73 -9.05 1.76 -13.36
CA SER A 73 -8.23 2.96 -13.43
C SER A 73 -7.98 3.37 -14.89
N ASP A 74 -8.10 4.66 -15.18
CA ASP A 74 -7.65 5.30 -16.41
C ASP A 74 -7.19 6.72 -16.06
N LEU A 75 -5.91 6.88 -15.82
CA LEU A 75 -5.31 8.16 -15.38
C LEU A 75 -5.44 9.29 -16.42
N LYS A 76 -5.88 8.97 -17.66
CA LYS A 76 -6.10 9.97 -18.72
C LYS A 76 -7.55 10.45 -18.76
N ALA A 77 -8.45 9.79 -18.05
CA ALA A 77 -9.87 10.12 -18.00
C ALA A 77 -10.21 10.99 -16.77
N THR A 78 -11.37 11.64 -16.82
CA THR A 78 -11.99 12.28 -15.65
C THR A 78 -13.47 11.92 -15.65
N PRO A 79 -13.96 11.15 -14.65
CA PRO A 79 -13.23 10.63 -13.49
C PRO A 79 -12.20 9.54 -13.87
N SER A 80 -11.10 9.46 -13.09
CA SER A 80 -10.01 8.51 -13.35
C SER A 80 -10.41 7.05 -13.09
N PHE A 81 -11.40 6.80 -12.25
CA PHE A 81 -11.92 5.47 -11.95
C PHE A 81 -13.37 5.35 -12.41
N THR A 82 -13.63 4.38 -13.29
CA THR A 82 -14.97 4.17 -13.84
C THR A 82 -15.44 2.72 -13.65
N PRO A 83 -16.71 2.49 -13.25
CA PRO A 83 -17.22 1.14 -13.07
C PRO A 83 -17.32 0.43 -14.42
N LYS A 84 -16.64 -0.68 -14.56
CA LYS A 84 -16.63 -1.50 -15.80
C LYS A 84 -17.20 -2.89 -15.58
N VAL A 85 -17.02 -3.47 -14.40
CA VAL A 85 -17.51 -4.80 -14.07
C VAL A 85 -18.49 -4.68 -12.91
N THR A 86 -19.65 -5.33 -13.03
CA THR A 86 -20.70 -5.33 -12.02
C THR A 86 -21.17 -6.76 -11.78
N LEU A 87 -21.11 -7.20 -10.53
CA LEU A 87 -21.64 -8.46 -10.07
C LEU A 87 -22.77 -8.19 -9.06
N ALA A 88 -24.03 -8.34 -9.50
CA ALA A 88 -25.21 -8.10 -8.68
C ALA A 88 -25.75 -9.41 -8.10
N LEU A 89 -25.88 -9.50 -6.77
CA LEU A 89 -26.32 -10.67 -6.01
C LEU A 89 -27.71 -10.48 -5.36
N GLU A 90 -28.45 -9.43 -5.71
CA GLU A 90 -29.79 -9.14 -5.16
C GLU A 90 -30.71 -10.35 -5.17
N SER A 91 -30.72 -11.10 -6.29
CA SER A 91 -31.55 -12.29 -6.45
C SER A 91 -31.14 -13.47 -5.56
N GLU A 92 -29.96 -13.43 -4.96
CA GLU A 92 -29.46 -14.48 -4.08
C GLU A 92 -29.83 -14.22 -2.60
N GLY A 93 -30.33 -13.02 -2.26
CA GLY A 93 -30.74 -12.66 -0.90
C GLY A 93 -29.62 -12.65 0.10
N VAL A 94 -28.39 -12.34 -0.35
CA VAL A 94 -27.18 -12.30 0.46
C VAL A 94 -26.64 -10.88 0.62
N VAL A 95 -25.76 -10.69 1.60
CA VAL A 95 -24.98 -9.46 1.80
C VAL A 95 -23.50 -9.86 1.74
N ILE A 96 -22.73 -9.11 0.96
CA ILE A 96 -21.27 -9.27 0.84
C ILE A 96 -20.61 -8.63 2.07
N THR A 97 -19.80 -9.40 2.78
CA THR A 97 -19.05 -8.92 3.96
C THR A 97 -17.63 -8.53 3.61
N SER A 98 -16.97 -9.30 2.74
CA SER A 98 -15.60 -9.03 2.28
C SER A 98 -15.37 -9.45 0.83
N VAL A 99 -14.36 -8.89 0.21
CA VAL A 99 -13.92 -9.15 -1.17
C VAL A 99 -12.41 -9.38 -1.15
N VAL A 100 -11.96 -10.50 -1.71
CA VAL A 100 -10.53 -10.82 -1.79
C VAL A 100 -10.18 -11.19 -3.23
N PRO A 101 -9.55 -10.28 -3.98
CA PRO A 101 -9.03 -10.57 -5.31
C PRO A 101 -7.86 -11.55 -5.25
N GLY A 102 -7.73 -12.44 -6.24
CA GLY A 102 -6.61 -13.38 -6.35
C GLY A 102 -6.84 -14.32 -7.53
N ASP A 103 -5.84 -15.09 -7.92
CA ASP A 103 -5.93 -16.12 -8.95
C ASP A 103 -6.06 -17.50 -8.28
N TYR A 104 -7.29 -17.90 -7.95
CA TYR A 104 -7.57 -19.11 -7.17
C TYR A 104 -7.54 -20.40 -8.00
N ASN A 105 -7.48 -20.31 -9.32
CA ASN A 105 -7.42 -21.46 -10.21
C ASN A 105 -6.08 -21.59 -10.95
N GLY A 106 -5.19 -20.61 -10.84
CA GLY A 106 -3.87 -20.61 -11.48
C GLY A 106 -3.90 -20.33 -12.97
N ASP A 107 -4.90 -19.62 -13.50
CA ASP A 107 -5.02 -19.30 -14.92
C ASP A 107 -4.44 -17.92 -15.30
N SER A 108 -3.83 -17.23 -14.33
CA SER A 108 -3.25 -15.88 -14.49
C SER A 108 -4.27 -14.76 -14.70
N GLN A 109 -5.54 -15.02 -14.47
CA GLN A 109 -6.58 -14.01 -14.44
C GLN A 109 -7.02 -13.77 -13.00
N MET A 110 -7.47 -12.56 -12.71
CA MET A 110 -7.92 -12.23 -11.35
C MET A 110 -9.34 -12.73 -11.13
N ASP A 111 -9.47 -13.68 -10.20
CA ASP A 111 -10.74 -14.14 -9.63
C ASP A 111 -11.11 -13.29 -8.43
N VAL A 112 -12.33 -13.46 -7.94
CA VAL A 112 -12.83 -12.74 -6.78
C VAL A 112 -13.48 -13.69 -5.78
N LEU A 113 -12.88 -13.82 -4.60
CA LEU A 113 -13.50 -14.49 -3.47
C LEU A 113 -14.38 -13.51 -2.71
N LEU A 114 -15.63 -13.89 -2.46
CA LEU A 114 -16.59 -13.16 -1.65
C LEU A 114 -16.93 -13.96 -0.39
N THR A 115 -16.96 -13.28 0.75
CA THR A 115 -17.65 -13.77 1.94
C THR A 115 -19.04 -13.16 1.99
N THR A 116 -20.04 -13.98 2.31
CA THR A 116 -21.44 -13.56 2.28
C THR A 116 -22.22 -14.10 3.47
N ILE A 117 -23.24 -13.35 3.89
CA ILE A 117 -24.25 -13.78 4.87
C ILE A 117 -25.66 -13.63 4.29
N PRO A 118 -26.64 -14.45 4.70
CA PRO A 118 -28.04 -14.24 4.31
C PRO A 118 -28.56 -12.88 4.79
N ARG A 119 -29.19 -12.10 3.92
CA ARG A 119 -29.75 -10.78 4.25
C ARG A 119 -30.76 -10.83 5.41
N ALA A 120 -31.53 -11.92 5.50
CA ALA A 120 -32.48 -12.13 6.59
C ALA A 120 -31.82 -12.31 7.97
N GLN A 121 -30.51 -12.53 8.00
CA GLN A 121 -29.72 -12.70 9.22
C GLN A 121 -28.80 -11.52 9.51
N LEU A 122 -28.95 -10.44 8.77
CA LEU A 122 -28.22 -9.20 9.00
C LEU A 122 -28.48 -8.71 10.44
N GLY A 123 -27.43 -8.31 11.14
CA GLY A 123 -27.53 -7.88 12.54
C GLY A 123 -27.42 -9.00 13.57
N LYS A 124 -27.08 -10.21 13.17
CA LYS A 124 -26.80 -11.36 14.05
C LYS A 124 -25.37 -11.86 13.81
N ASP A 125 -24.82 -12.52 14.81
CA ASP A 125 -23.58 -13.29 14.63
C ASP A 125 -23.91 -14.52 13.78
N THR A 126 -23.66 -14.41 12.48
CA THR A 126 -24.07 -15.41 11.50
C THR A 126 -22.83 -15.96 10.83
N PRO A 127 -22.75 -17.28 10.66
CA PRO A 127 -21.67 -17.92 9.91
C PRO A 127 -21.63 -17.42 8.47
N LEU A 128 -20.41 -17.31 7.94
CA LEU A 128 -20.12 -16.84 6.59
C LEU A 128 -20.14 -17.98 5.58
N SER A 129 -20.59 -17.70 4.37
CA SER A 129 -20.37 -18.55 3.20
C SER A 129 -19.26 -17.94 2.34
N ILE A 130 -18.38 -18.80 1.78
CA ILE A 130 -17.31 -18.40 0.88
C ILE A 130 -17.67 -18.81 -0.54
N VAL A 131 -17.63 -17.85 -1.45
CA VAL A 131 -17.95 -18.05 -2.87
C VAL A 131 -16.85 -17.43 -3.73
N ILE A 132 -16.29 -18.18 -4.67
CA ILE A 132 -15.29 -17.70 -5.62
C ILE A 132 -15.97 -17.52 -6.98
N TYR A 133 -15.84 -16.34 -7.57
CA TYR A 133 -16.28 -16.01 -8.92
C TYR A 133 -15.06 -15.95 -9.83
N TRP A 134 -15.10 -16.76 -10.90
CA TRP A 134 -13.98 -16.86 -11.82
C TRP A 134 -13.90 -15.64 -12.74
N GLY A 135 -12.71 -15.09 -12.84
CA GLY A 135 -12.35 -14.07 -13.80
C GLY A 135 -12.18 -14.68 -15.19
N GLN A 136 -12.80 -14.11 -16.21
CA GLN A 136 -12.63 -14.53 -17.58
C GLN A 136 -12.68 -13.34 -18.52
N ASN A 137 -11.64 -13.18 -19.34
CA ASN A 137 -11.55 -12.06 -20.29
C ASN A 137 -11.81 -10.69 -19.62
N GLN A 138 -11.24 -10.44 -18.44
CA GLN A 138 -11.41 -9.21 -17.66
C GLN A 138 -12.87 -8.90 -17.29
N THR A 139 -13.68 -9.94 -17.08
CA THR A 139 -15.06 -9.85 -16.61
C THR A 139 -15.35 -10.91 -15.55
N LEU A 140 -16.42 -10.71 -14.77
CA LEU A 140 -16.94 -11.71 -13.83
C LEU A 140 -18.30 -12.19 -14.31
N ASN A 141 -18.49 -13.50 -14.35
CA ASN A 141 -19.77 -14.10 -14.73
C ASN A 141 -20.44 -14.68 -13.48
N LYS A 142 -21.64 -14.22 -13.17
CA LYS A 142 -22.45 -14.70 -12.04
C LYS A 142 -22.65 -16.22 -12.02
N ASN A 143 -22.70 -16.86 -13.19
CA ASN A 143 -22.91 -18.30 -13.33
C ASN A 143 -21.61 -19.13 -13.24
N GLN A 144 -20.46 -18.48 -13.29
CA GLN A 144 -19.15 -19.13 -13.20
C GLN A 144 -18.59 -18.92 -11.81
N LYS A 145 -19.06 -19.72 -10.86
CA LYS A 145 -18.66 -19.64 -9.45
C LYS A 145 -18.54 -21.00 -8.81
N VAL A 146 -17.75 -21.06 -7.76
CA VAL A 146 -17.68 -22.19 -6.84
C VAL A 146 -17.96 -21.70 -5.43
N GLN A 147 -18.86 -22.35 -4.74
CA GLN A 147 -19.10 -22.14 -3.33
C GLN A 147 -18.40 -23.24 -2.53
N LEU A 148 -17.62 -22.85 -1.53
CA LEU A 148 -16.99 -23.81 -0.63
C LEU A 148 -18.06 -24.50 0.24
N ASN A 149 -17.82 -25.77 0.53
CA ASN A 149 -18.73 -26.57 1.35
C ASN A 149 -18.75 -26.09 2.80
N GLY A 150 -19.96 -25.96 3.37
CA GLY A 150 -20.16 -25.55 4.75
C GLY A 150 -20.17 -24.02 4.94
N THR A 151 -20.08 -23.63 6.18
CA THR A 151 -20.02 -22.23 6.62
C THR A 151 -18.84 -22.05 7.57
N TYR A 152 -18.39 -20.81 7.70
CA TYR A 152 -17.20 -20.45 8.46
C TYR A 152 -17.57 -19.49 9.60
N SER A 153 -16.86 -19.61 10.71
CA SER A 153 -17.12 -18.81 11.93
C SER A 153 -16.64 -17.37 11.80
N ASP A 154 -15.64 -17.13 10.93
CA ASP A 154 -15.02 -15.84 10.69
C ASP A 154 -14.54 -15.75 9.24
N GLU A 155 -14.08 -14.58 8.82
CA GLU A 155 -13.50 -14.39 7.50
C GLU A 155 -12.21 -15.22 7.33
N PRO A 156 -11.90 -15.75 6.14
CA PRO A 156 -10.71 -16.57 5.95
C PRO A 156 -9.44 -15.70 5.85
N LEU A 157 -8.28 -16.27 6.18
CA LEU A 157 -7.00 -15.78 5.74
C LEU A 157 -6.66 -16.40 4.39
N ILE A 158 -6.28 -15.55 3.43
CA ILE A 158 -5.77 -15.97 2.13
C ILE A 158 -4.25 -15.92 2.16
N MET A 159 -3.61 -17.01 1.75
CA MET A 159 -2.16 -17.19 1.82
C MET A 159 -1.72 -18.21 0.78
N ASP A 160 -0.43 -18.37 0.57
CA ASP A 160 0.17 -19.44 -0.24
C ASP A 160 0.87 -20.44 0.71
N PHE A 161 0.09 -21.36 1.25
CA PHE A 161 0.56 -22.29 2.29
C PHE A 161 1.48 -23.37 1.73
N ASN A 162 1.24 -23.80 0.51
CA ASN A 162 1.97 -24.88 -0.12
C ASN A 162 3.14 -24.39 -1.01
N GLY A 163 3.29 -23.07 -1.22
CA GLY A 163 4.38 -22.47 -1.99
C GLY A 163 4.28 -22.68 -3.51
N ASP A 164 3.07 -22.86 -4.05
CA ASP A 164 2.83 -23.03 -5.48
C ASP A 164 2.46 -21.73 -6.21
N MET A 165 2.37 -20.63 -5.47
CA MET A 165 2.00 -19.30 -5.95
C MET A 165 0.53 -19.20 -6.40
N ILE A 166 -0.33 -20.10 -5.92
CA ILE A 166 -1.78 -20.03 -6.03
C ILE A 166 -2.36 -19.78 -4.63
N PRO A 167 -3.28 -18.82 -4.43
CA PRO A 167 -3.79 -18.52 -3.10
C PRO A 167 -4.56 -19.68 -2.48
N ASP A 168 -4.18 -20.07 -1.25
CA ASP A 168 -4.89 -21.02 -0.41
C ASP A 168 -5.78 -20.29 0.60
N ILE A 169 -6.78 -21.01 1.13
CA ILE A 169 -7.81 -20.45 2.01
C ILE A 169 -7.72 -21.13 3.37
N LEU A 170 -7.28 -20.39 4.39
CA LEU A 170 -7.34 -20.83 5.79
C LEU A 170 -8.61 -20.31 6.44
N GLY A 171 -9.50 -21.19 6.84
CA GLY A 171 -10.76 -20.80 7.50
C GLY A 171 -11.12 -21.72 8.65
N VAL A 172 -11.96 -21.24 9.57
CA VAL A 172 -12.49 -22.04 10.69
C VAL A 172 -13.93 -22.45 10.39
N PRO A 173 -14.20 -23.73 10.05
CA PRO A 173 -15.55 -24.18 9.78
C PRO A 173 -16.44 -24.03 11.02
N THR A 174 -17.69 -23.67 10.81
CA THR A 174 -18.66 -23.51 11.90
C THR A 174 -18.81 -24.80 12.68
N GLY A 175 -18.64 -24.70 14.02
CA GLY A 175 -18.71 -25.85 14.91
C GLY A 175 -17.42 -26.68 15.01
N SER A 176 -16.37 -26.30 14.26
CA SER A 176 -15.02 -26.86 14.43
C SER A 176 -14.15 -25.92 15.28
N PRO A 177 -13.38 -26.42 16.23
CA PRO A 177 -12.40 -25.61 16.94
C PRO A 177 -11.10 -25.41 16.15
N THR A 178 -10.88 -26.21 15.09
CA THR A 178 -9.63 -26.22 14.33
C THR A 178 -9.82 -25.61 12.94
N PRO A 179 -8.89 -24.76 12.50
CA PRO A 179 -8.91 -24.24 11.14
C PRO A 179 -8.56 -25.31 10.13
N VAL A 180 -9.09 -25.15 8.92
CA VAL A 180 -8.82 -25.99 7.77
C VAL A 180 -8.20 -25.18 6.65
N ILE A 181 -7.35 -25.82 5.85
CA ILE A 181 -6.74 -25.24 4.67
C ILE A 181 -7.39 -25.88 3.44
N THR A 182 -7.92 -25.04 2.58
CA THR A 182 -8.40 -25.40 1.25
C THR A 182 -7.40 -24.91 0.24
N TYR A 183 -6.74 -25.83 -0.47
CA TYR A 183 -5.73 -25.46 -1.47
C TYR A 183 -6.36 -24.89 -2.73
N GLY A 184 -5.76 -23.82 -3.23
CA GLY A 184 -6.07 -23.26 -4.54
C GLY A 184 -5.91 -24.27 -5.67
N GLY A 185 -6.32 -23.92 -6.88
CA GLY A 185 -6.29 -24.82 -8.04
C GLY A 185 -7.27 -25.97 -7.95
N SER A 186 -7.16 -26.82 -6.95
CA SER A 186 -8.03 -28.01 -6.75
C SER A 186 -9.27 -27.74 -5.91
N LEU A 187 -9.26 -26.70 -5.08
CA LEU A 187 -10.27 -26.36 -4.06
C LEU A 187 -10.66 -27.55 -3.17
N THR A 188 -9.68 -28.41 -2.88
CA THR A 188 -9.85 -29.56 -1.99
C THR A 188 -9.38 -29.25 -0.60
N VAL A 189 -10.19 -29.58 0.42
CA VAL A 189 -9.79 -29.49 1.82
C VAL A 189 -8.79 -30.59 2.09
N THR A 190 -7.58 -30.25 2.50
CA THR A 190 -6.49 -31.23 2.55
C THR A 190 -5.67 -31.22 3.82
N ALA A 191 -5.70 -30.17 4.63
CA ALA A 191 -4.94 -30.14 5.87
C ALA A 191 -5.72 -29.48 7.00
N ASN A 192 -5.67 -30.11 8.17
CA ASN A 192 -6.02 -29.45 9.42
C ASN A 192 -4.74 -28.91 10.03
N LEU A 193 -4.73 -27.62 10.36
CA LEU A 193 -3.65 -27.10 11.17
C LEU A 193 -3.74 -27.75 12.56
N ASN A 194 -2.65 -28.33 13.03
CA ASN A 194 -2.64 -29.08 14.29
C ASN A 194 -2.57 -28.12 15.50
N THR A 195 -3.50 -27.17 15.55
CA THR A 195 -3.68 -26.30 16.72
C THR A 195 -4.81 -26.79 17.60
N THR A 196 -4.62 -26.74 18.91
CA THR A 196 -5.62 -27.14 19.91
C THR A 196 -6.32 -25.92 20.52
N ARG A 197 -5.89 -24.68 20.16
CA ARG A 197 -6.41 -23.47 20.76
C ARG A 197 -7.50 -22.85 19.90
N PRO A 198 -8.60 -22.35 20.52
CA PRO A 198 -9.63 -21.63 19.79
C PRO A 198 -9.08 -20.35 19.17
N MET A 199 -9.55 -20.01 17.96
CA MET A 199 -9.23 -18.76 17.32
C MET A 199 -10.00 -17.59 17.95
N VAL A 200 -9.38 -16.41 17.94
CA VAL A 200 -10.05 -15.15 18.31
C VAL A 200 -10.99 -14.75 17.17
N ILE A 201 -12.16 -14.18 17.48
CA ILE A 201 -13.11 -13.60 16.54
C ILE A 201 -13.41 -12.16 16.97
N PRO A 202 -13.17 -11.15 16.12
CA PRO A 202 -12.54 -11.21 14.78
C PRO A 202 -11.06 -11.54 14.87
N HIS A 203 -10.59 -12.41 13.97
CA HIS A 203 -9.18 -12.79 13.96
C HIS A 203 -8.28 -11.68 13.38
N SER A 204 -6.99 -11.82 13.62
CA SER A 204 -5.94 -10.93 13.12
C SER A 204 -4.78 -11.77 12.58
N HIS A 205 -5.12 -12.81 11.82
CA HIS A 205 -4.12 -13.70 11.23
C HIS A 205 -3.35 -13.01 10.12
N ALA A 206 -2.11 -13.39 9.92
CA ALA A 206 -1.26 -12.89 8.85
C ALA A 206 -0.35 -13.98 8.29
N PHE A 207 0.07 -13.79 7.04
CA PHE A 207 1.04 -14.62 6.36
C PHE A 207 2.17 -13.71 5.87
N ILE A 208 3.27 -13.69 6.62
CA ILE A 208 4.36 -12.74 6.45
C ILE A 208 5.65 -13.29 7.07
N ASP A 209 6.80 -12.90 6.53
CA ASP A 209 8.10 -13.27 7.09
C ASP A 209 8.33 -12.57 8.44
N LEU A 210 8.32 -13.34 9.52
CA LEU A 210 8.57 -12.90 10.90
C LEU A 210 9.91 -13.40 11.42
N THR A 211 10.63 -14.21 10.66
CA THR A 211 11.93 -14.78 11.04
C THR A 211 13.09 -14.12 10.30
N GLY A 212 12.81 -13.35 9.24
CA GLY A 212 13.82 -12.66 8.43
C GLY A 212 14.55 -13.60 7.46
N ASP A 213 13.96 -14.75 7.14
CA ASP A 213 14.54 -15.72 6.22
C ASP A 213 14.04 -15.57 4.77
N PHE A 214 13.27 -14.54 4.46
CA PHE A 214 12.61 -14.26 3.18
C PHE A 214 11.52 -15.28 2.79
N THR A 215 11.00 -15.99 3.75
CA THR A 215 9.88 -16.92 3.55
C THR A 215 8.76 -16.57 4.51
N ALA A 216 7.54 -16.46 4.02
CA ALA A 216 6.42 -16.10 4.87
C ALA A 216 6.12 -17.19 5.92
N ASP A 217 5.94 -16.75 7.17
CA ASP A 217 5.51 -17.49 8.31
C ASP A 217 4.00 -17.31 8.53
N LEU A 218 3.38 -18.19 9.29
CA LEU A 218 1.97 -18.08 9.66
C LEU A 218 1.83 -17.49 11.06
N PHE A 219 1.13 -16.37 11.16
CA PHE A 219 0.78 -15.73 12.42
C PHE A 219 -0.70 -15.94 12.71
N LEU A 220 -1.02 -16.44 13.91
CA LEU A 220 -2.38 -16.72 14.34
C LEU A 220 -2.71 -16.03 15.66
N THR A 221 -3.92 -15.51 15.77
CA THR A 221 -4.50 -15.00 17.01
C THR A 221 -5.39 -16.04 17.64
N THR A 222 -5.03 -16.49 18.84
CA THR A 222 -5.71 -17.58 19.56
C THR A 222 -6.09 -17.17 20.97
N LEU A 223 -6.91 -17.97 21.63
CA LEU A 223 -7.29 -17.78 23.02
C LEU A 223 -6.51 -18.77 23.92
N ALA A 224 -5.93 -18.23 24.99
CA ALA A 224 -5.39 -19.03 26.08
C ALA A 224 -6.50 -19.70 26.90
N ASP A 225 -6.14 -20.62 27.79
CA ASP A 225 -7.07 -21.32 28.69
C ASP A 225 -7.85 -20.34 29.59
N ASN A 226 -7.24 -19.22 29.96
CA ASN A 226 -7.88 -18.13 30.71
C ASN A 226 -8.71 -17.18 29.85
N LYS A 227 -8.88 -17.48 28.55
CA LYS A 227 -9.54 -16.68 27.52
C LYS A 227 -8.84 -15.34 27.18
N ASP A 228 -7.61 -15.16 27.59
CA ASP A 228 -6.79 -14.03 27.12
C ASP A 228 -6.32 -14.26 25.69
N VAL A 229 -6.20 -13.17 24.94
CA VAL A 229 -5.66 -13.19 23.58
C VAL A 229 -4.16 -13.48 23.62
N GLN A 230 -3.74 -14.42 22.80
CA GLN A 230 -2.33 -14.72 22.55
C GLN A 230 -2.06 -14.82 21.05
N PHE A 231 -0.79 -14.65 20.72
CA PHE A 231 -0.27 -14.60 19.38
C PHE A 231 0.67 -15.77 19.17
N GLU A 232 0.38 -16.59 18.16
CA GLU A 232 1.18 -17.76 17.78
C GLU A 232 1.91 -17.45 16.48
N THR A 233 3.21 -17.68 16.45
CA THR A 233 3.99 -17.72 15.21
C THR A 233 4.30 -19.17 14.88
N TRP A 234 4.04 -19.56 13.64
CA TRP A 234 4.34 -20.85 13.06
C TRP A 234 5.38 -20.61 11.97
N GLU A 235 6.62 -20.92 12.28
CA GLU A 235 7.73 -20.74 11.35
C GLU A 235 7.64 -21.71 10.17
N ASN A 236 7.89 -21.19 8.98
CA ASN A 236 7.96 -21.97 7.76
C ASN A 236 9.32 -22.66 7.61
N GLN A 237 9.45 -23.85 8.18
CA GLN A 237 10.68 -24.64 8.11
C GLN A 237 10.71 -25.54 6.86
N GLY A 238 11.29 -25.01 5.76
CA GLY A 238 11.39 -25.76 4.50
C GLY A 238 10.05 -26.07 3.86
N GLY A 239 9.10 -25.13 3.89
CA GLY A 239 7.75 -25.32 3.36
C GLY A 239 6.81 -26.09 4.30
N ASN A 240 7.15 -26.27 5.58
CA ASN A 240 6.34 -26.99 6.55
C ASN A 240 6.09 -26.13 7.79
N PHE A 241 4.85 -26.12 8.24
CA PHE A 241 4.39 -25.51 9.49
C PHE A 241 4.15 -26.59 10.53
N SER A 242 5.21 -27.03 11.19
CA SER A 242 5.17 -28.20 12.08
C SER A 242 4.59 -27.92 13.47
N GLY A 243 4.51 -26.66 13.89
CA GLY A 243 3.98 -26.25 15.18
C GLY A 243 4.32 -24.81 15.55
N VAL A 244 3.85 -24.41 16.72
CA VAL A 244 4.09 -23.07 17.28
C VAL A 244 5.56 -22.93 17.67
N THR A 245 6.25 -21.97 17.08
CA THR A 245 7.66 -21.64 17.40
C THR A 245 7.76 -20.49 18.39
N SER A 246 6.81 -19.56 18.36
CA SER A 246 6.72 -18.46 19.31
C SER A 246 5.29 -18.30 19.82
N LEU A 247 5.15 -18.02 21.12
CA LEU A 247 3.86 -17.77 21.77
C LEU A 247 3.99 -16.57 22.69
N VAL A 248 3.26 -15.51 22.37
CA VAL A 248 3.27 -14.25 23.12
C VAL A 248 1.86 -13.89 23.57
N THR A 249 1.69 -13.45 24.81
CA THR A 249 0.40 -12.96 25.31
C THR A 249 0.26 -11.46 25.06
N LYS A 250 -1.00 -10.98 24.98
CA LYS A 250 -1.28 -9.54 24.92
C LYS A 250 -0.65 -8.79 26.12
N PRO A 251 -0.40 -7.48 26.04
CA PRO A 251 0.04 -6.66 27.18
C PRO A 251 -0.93 -6.79 28.37
N LYS A 252 -0.39 -6.79 29.61
CA LYS A 252 -1.13 -7.14 30.84
C LYS A 252 -2.35 -6.27 31.11
N ASP A 253 -2.26 -4.97 30.86
CA ASP A 253 -3.31 -3.99 31.22
C ASP A 253 -4.33 -3.79 30.09
N VAL A 254 -4.19 -4.49 28.98
CA VAL A 254 -5.08 -4.39 27.82
C VAL A 254 -6.37 -5.16 28.03
N LYS A 255 -7.51 -4.47 27.83
CA LYS A 255 -8.86 -5.06 27.84
C LYS A 255 -9.33 -5.43 26.43
N ARG A 256 -9.07 -4.56 25.44
CA ARG A 256 -9.41 -4.81 24.03
C ARG A 256 -8.16 -4.74 23.18
N VAL A 257 -7.98 -5.69 22.32
CA VAL A 257 -6.97 -5.68 21.25
C VAL A 257 -7.63 -5.33 19.93
N GLY A 258 -6.93 -4.57 19.10
CA GLY A 258 -7.28 -4.37 17.69
C GLY A 258 -6.62 -5.40 16.80
N GLN A 259 -6.60 -5.12 15.49
CA GLN A 259 -5.93 -5.96 14.51
C GLN A 259 -4.41 -5.82 14.65
N SER A 260 -3.71 -6.94 14.59
CA SER A 260 -2.25 -6.98 14.49
C SER A 260 -1.80 -6.40 13.16
N VAL A 261 -0.76 -5.61 13.20
CA VAL A 261 -0.19 -4.96 12.03
C VAL A 261 1.31 -5.19 12.04
N PHE A 262 1.89 -5.43 10.86
CA PHE A 262 3.30 -5.72 10.72
C PHE A 262 3.95 -4.66 9.83
N ALA A 263 5.09 -4.13 10.30
CA ALA A 263 5.89 -3.16 9.59
C ALA A 263 7.31 -3.13 10.15
N ASP A 264 8.26 -2.76 9.33
CA ASP A 264 9.63 -2.44 9.78
C ASP A 264 9.64 -1.04 10.43
N PHE A 265 9.30 -1.01 11.73
CA PHE A 265 9.01 0.24 12.43
C PHE A 265 10.25 1.10 12.69
N ASP A 266 11.40 0.47 12.89
CA ASP A 266 12.64 1.19 13.21
C ASP A 266 13.69 1.16 12.10
N GLY A 267 13.39 0.56 10.95
CA GLY A 267 14.24 0.58 9.77
C GLY A 267 15.42 -0.38 9.85
N ASP A 268 15.28 -1.48 10.57
CA ASP A 268 16.33 -2.48 10.71
C ASP A 268 16.27 -3.58 9.64
N GLY A 269 15.23 -3.56 8.79
CA GLY A 269 15.02 -4.55 7.74
C GLY A 269 14.23 -5.78 8.18
N GLN A 270 13.64 -5.77 9.38
CA GLN A 270 12.83 -6.86 9.92
C GLN A 270 11.41 -6.38 10.21
N GLN A 271 10.45 -7.30 10.21
CA GLN A 271 9.07 -6.96 10.52
C GLN A 271 8.82 -6.96 12.02
N ASP A 272 8.34 -5.85 12.52
CA ASP A 272 7.88 -5.67 13.88
C ASP A 272 6.37 -5.85 13.97
N HIS A 273 5.87 -6.19 15.16
CA HIS A 273 4.45 -6.32 15.44
C HIS A 273 3.90 -5.09 16.15
N LEU A 274 3.03 -4.34 15.49
CA LEU A 274 2.27 -3.23 16.04
C LEU A 274 0.88 -3.69 16.48
N LEU A 275 0.48 -3.32 17.70
CA LEU A 275 -0.82 -3.71 18.27
C LEU A 275 -1.56 -2.49 18.80
N PRO A 276 -2.58 -1.97 18.09
CA PRO A 276 -3.49 -0.99 18.65
C PRO A 276 -4.36 -1.64 19.71
N ALA A 277 -4.51 -1.01 20.86
CA ALA A 277 -5.16 -1.61 22.02
C ALA A 277 -5.82 -0.56 22.92
N CYS A 278 -6.75 -1.02 23.77
CA CYS A 278 -7.39 -0.21 24.78
C CYS A 278 -7.19 -0.83 26.17
N GLU A 279 -6.84 -0.02 27.18
CA GLU A 279 -6.73 -0.44 28.57
C GLU A 279 -8.09 -0.54 29.26
N ASP A 280 -9.16 0.00 28.64
CA ASP A 280 -10.52 -0.08 29.12
C ASP A 280 -11.51 -0.50 28.02
N ASP A 281 -12.70 -0.94 28.40
CA ASP A 281 -13.73 -1.46 27.47
C ASP A 281 -14.32 -0.41 26.53
N LYS A 282 -14.23 0.87 26.88
CA LYS A 282 -14.75 2.00 26.10
C LYS A 282 -13.68 2.71 25.27
N CYS A 283 -12.44 2.25 25.33
CA CYS A 283 -11.30 2.86 24.67
C CYS A 283 -11.05 4.34 25.05
N LEU A 284 -11.34 4.70 26.28
CA LEU A 284 -10.99 6.02 26.81
C LEU A 284 -9.47 6.17 27.01
N LYS A 285 -8.81 5.05 27.23
CA LYS A 285 -7.36 4.93 27.29
C LYS A 285 -6.90 4.00 26.18
N SER A 286 -6.39 4.59 25.14
CA SER A 286 -5.87 3.91 23.95
C SER A 286 -4.37 3.91 23.95
N VAL A 287 -3.76 2.86 23.44
CA VAL A 287 -2.30 2.67 23.35
C VAL A 287 -1.97 1.93 22.06
N ILE A 288 -0.86 2.28 21.42
CA ILE A 288 -0.25 1.44 20.39
C ILE A 288 1.01 0.84 20.99
N TYR A 289 1.06 -0.48 20.99
CA TYR A 289 2.21 -1.25 21.43
C TYR A 289 3.04 -1.73 20.23
N LEU A 290 4.34 -1.79 20.43
CA LEU A 290 5.31 -2.38 19.52
C LEU A 290 5.96 -3.58 20.19
N MET A 291 6.07 -4.68 19.47
CA MET A 291 6.94 -5.79 19.79
C MET A 291 7.95 -5.93 18.65
N LYS A 292 9.21 -5.63 18.94
CA LYS A 292 10.29 -5.72 17.95
C LYS A 292 10.57 -7.17 17.56
N HIS A 293 11.06 -7.32 16.33
CA HIS A 293 11.57 -8.60 15.85
C HIS A 293 12.48 -9.28 16.90
N GLY A 294 12.27 -10.58 17.10
CA GLY A 294 13.03 -11.38 18.07
C GLY A 294 12.76 -11.06 19.55
N SER A 295 11.89 -10.11 19.87
CA SER A 295 11.49 -9.75 21.24
C SER A 295 10.17 -10.42 21.63
N THR A 296 9.95 -10.60 22.92
CA THR A 296 8.66 -10.99 23.50
C THR A 296 8.05 -9.91 24.39
N GLN A 297 8.66 -8.71 24.38
CA GLN A 297 8.25 -7.59 25.23
C GLN A 297 7.51 -6.53 24.44
N TRP A 298 6.37 -6.11 24.97
CA TRP A 298 5.58 -5.02 24.45
C TRP A 298 6.09 -3.67 24.98
N VAL A 299 6.36 -2.74 24.07
CA VAL A 299 6.77 -1.37 24.38
C VAL A 299 5.72 -0.43 23.80
N PRO A 300 5.19 0.53 24.55
CA PRO A 300 4.25 1.50 24.03
C PRO A 300 4.97 2.52 23.12
N VAL A 301 4.45 2.72 21.90
CA VAL A 301 4.96 3.70 20.93
C VAL A 301 4.02 4.90 20.76
N LEU A 302 2.77 4.81 21.25
CA LEU A 302 1.85 5.95 21.38
C LEU A 302 0.89 5.69 22.54
N GLN A 303 0.87 6.61 23.53
CA GLN A 303 -0.04 6.55 24.70
C GLN A 303 -0.83 7.83 24.87
N ASN A 304 -0.39 8.93 24.28
CA ASN A 304 -1.01 10.23 24.45
C ASN A 304 -1.85 10.61 23.23
N PHE A 305 -3.13 10.46 23.35
CA PHE A 305 -4.12 10.86 22.34
C PHE A 305 -4.83 12.16 22.74
N THR A 306 -4.12 13.13 23.31
CA THR A 306 -4.71 14.38 23.80
C THR A 306 -4.40 15.53 22.84
N ASN A 307 -5.44 16.25 22.42
CA ASN A 307 -5.33 17.49 21.65
C ASN A 307 -5.99 18.63 22.44
N GLY A 308 -5.19 19.51 23.00
CA GLY A 308 -5.65 20.57 23.89
C GLY A 308 -6.38 19.99 25.12
N ASN A 309 -7.67 20.29 25.27
CA ASN A 309 -8.52 19.76 26.33
C ASN A 309 -9.31 18.51 25.93
N THR A 310 -9.14 18.01 24.71
CA THR A 310 -9.90 16.88 24.19
C THR A 310 -9.05 15.63 24.24
N ILE A 311 -9.59 14.57 24.82
CA ILE A 311 -9.00 13.24 24.81
C ILE A 311 -9.67 12.44 23.69
N TRP A 312 -8.86 11.86 22.84
CA TRP A 312 -9.26 10.95 21.79
C TRP A 312 -8.90 9.51 22.15
N GLY A 313 -9.53 8.56 21.52
CA GLY A 313 -9.23 7.14 21.67
C GLY A 313 -9.73 6.36 20.47
N PHE A 314 -9.36 5.10 20.34
CA PHE A 314 -9.86 4.26 19.27
C PHE A 314 -11.39 4.12 19.33
N ALA A 315 -12.02 4.01 18.16
CA ALA A 315 -13.44 3.70 18.09
C ALA A 315 -13.64 2.19 18.33
N PRO A 316 -14.25 1.78 19.46
CA PRO A 316 -14.45 0.36 19.70
C PRO A 316 -15.48 -0.21 18.73
N PRO A 317 -15.29 -1.46 18.25
CA PRO A 317 -16.24 -2.10 17.36
C PRO A 317 -17.62 -2.23 18.03
N THR A 318 -18.65 -2.00 17.23
CA THR A 318 -20.04 -2.19 17.66
C THR A 318 -20.49 -3.63 17.39
N THR A 319 -21.45 -4.13 18.13
CA THR A 319 -22.08 -5.44 17.84
C THR A 319 -23.27 -5.24 16.91
N PRO A 320 -23.49 -6.13 15.92
CA PRO A 320 -22.75 -7.36 15.63
C PRO A 320 -21.43 -7.09 14.87
N LEU A 321 -20.43 -7.92 15.12
CA LEU A 321 -19.08 -7.78 14.56
C LEU A 321 -19.05 -7.84 13.03
N THR A 322 -19.99 -8.56 12.40
CA THR A 322 -20.13 -8.68 10.94
C THR A 322 -20.41 -7.35 10.21
N GLN A 323 -20.77 -6.30 10.97
CA GLN A 323 -21.11 -4.97 10.42
C GLN A 323 -20.22 -3.86 10.97
N SER A 324 -19.34 -4.16 11.91
CA SER A 324 -18.46 -3.18 12.51
C SER A 324 -17.02 -3.41 12.11
N PHE A 325 -16.28 -2.32 11.98
CA PHE A 325 -14.85 -2.40 11.72
C PHE A 325 -14.10 -2.65 13.03
N PRO A 326 -13.14 -3.57 13.07
CA PRO A 326 -12.25 -3.71 14.20
C PRO A 326 -11.34 -2.47 14.33
N ILE A 327 -10.73 -2.30 15.49
CA ILE A 327 -9.68 -1.29 15.67
C ILE A 327 -8.50 -1.73 14.81
N THR A 328 -8.09 -0.91 13.84
CA THR A 328 -6.99 -1.20 12.94
C THR A 328 -6.13 0.02 12.66
N LEU A 329 -4.89 -0.22 12.24
CA LEU A 329 -3.98 0.75 11.66
C LEU A 329 -3.75 0.37 10.21
N HIS A 330 -3.77 1.33 9.29
CA HIS A 330 -3.34 1.14 7.92
C HIS A 330 -1.97 1.79 7.76
N ILE A 331 -1.00 0.99 7.35
CA ILE A 331 0.43 1.38 7.31
C ILE A 331 0.81 1.83 5.92
N GLY A 332 1.67 2.87 5.85
CA GLY A 332 2.27 3.36 4.61
C GLY A 332 3.26 4.47 4.92
N ASP A 333 4.30 4.59 4.12
CA ASP A 333 5.30 5.66 4.24
C ASP A 333 4.77 6.91 3.51
N TYR A 334 4.02 7.74 4.25
CA TYR A 334 3.31 8.92 3.74
C TYR A 334 4.26 10.05 3.29
N ASN A 335 5.36 10.20 4.01
CA ASN A 335 6.35 11.26 3.78
C ASN A 335 7.61 10.77 3.04
N MET A 336 7.64 9.49 2.65
CA MET A 336 8.74 8.83 1.95
C MET A 336 10.08 8.91 2.67
N ASP A 337 10.07 8.98 4.01
CA ASP A 337 11.30 9.05 4.80
C ASP A 337 11.94 7.67 5.06
N GLY A 338 11.25 6.59 4.65
CA GLY A 338 11.67 5.19 4.77
C GLY A 338 11.27 4.55 6.10
N TYR A 339 10.39 5.19 6.85
CA TYR A 339 9.78 4.63 8.05
C TYR A 339 8.26 4.62 7.91
N PRO A 340 7.59 3.52 8.24
CA PRO A 340 6.16 3.41 8.03
C PRO A 340 5.37 4.30 8.99
N ASP A 341 4.49 5.13 8.42
CA ASP A 341 3.46 5.90 9.12
C ASP A 341 2.16 5.09 9.21
N ALA A 342 1.17 5.60 9.93
CA ALA A 342 -0.11 4.92 10.08
C ALA A 342 -1.31 5.87 9.95
N LEU A 343 -2.42 5.34 9.43
CA LEU A 343 -3.74 5.95 9.54
C LEU A 343 -4.56 5.24 10.61
N ALA A 344 -5.22 6.01 11.46
CA ALA A 344 -6.07 5.50 12.52
C ALA A 344 -7.41 6.24 12.59
N ILE A 345 -8.47 5.54 12.97
CA ILE A 345 -9.75 6.14 13.28
C ILE A 345 -9.84 6.37 14.78
N LEU A 346 -9.94 7.64 15.16
CA LEU A 346 -10.09 8.03 16.57
C LEU A 346 -11.45 8.69 16.80
N LYS A 347 -11.95 8.48 18.00
CA LYS A 347 -13.21 9.04 18.50
C LYS A 347 -12.94 9.97 19.67
N ASN A 348 -13.61 11.11 19.70
CA ASN A 348 -13.63 11.99 20.85
C ASN A 348 -14.30 11.29 22.04
N THR A 349 -13.59 11.10 23.15
CA THR A 349 -14.07 10.36 24.32
C THR A 349 -15.21 11.06 25.08
N SER A 350 -15.33 12.38 24.93
CA SER A 350 -16.40 13.20 25.53
C SER A 350 -17.54 13.52 24.55
N GLY A 351 -17.47 13.07 23.29
CA GLY A 351 -18.43 13.40 22.25
C GLY A 351 -18.74 12.23 21.33
N SER A 352 -19.39 12.53 20.20
CA SER A 352 -19.71 11.54 19.16
C SER A 352 -18.79 11.63 17.93
N ASN A 353 -17.93 12.66 17.85
CA ASN A 353 -17.08 12.87 16.68
C ASN A 353 -16.09 11.74 16.51
N GLN A 354 -16.09 11.15 15.32
CA GLN A 354 -15.16 10.11 14.88
C GLN A 354 -14.50 10.57 13.60
N GLN A 355 -13.17 10.53 13.55
CA GLN A 355 -12.37 11.10 12.46
C GLN A 355 -11.15 10.25 12.18
N ALA A 356 -10.59 10.40 10.99
CA ALA A 356 -9.31 9.79 10.60
C ALA A 356 -8.15 10.72 10.98
N PHE A 357 -7.05 10.14 11.43
CA PHE A 357 -5.82 10.84 11.78
C PHE A 357 -4.60 10.13 11.21
N LEU A 358 -3.63 10.93 10.79
CA LEU A 358 -2.30 10.46 10.42
C LEU A 358 -1.43 10.40 11.69
N LEU A 359 -0.75 9.29 11.85
CA LEU A 359 0.24 9.03 12.90
C LEU A 359 1.61 8.95 12.21
N GLU A 360 2.43 9.97 12.38
CA GLU A 360 3.78 10.02 11.81
C GLU A 360 4.76 9.26 12.71
N ASN A 361 5.57 8.43 12.11
CA ASN A 361 6.65 7.70 12.78
C ASN A 361 7.89 8.60 12.89
N VAL A 362 8.17 9.07 14.09
CA VAL A 362 9.25 10.04 14.34
C VAL A 362 10.30 9.49 15.31
N PRO A 363 11.55 9.98 15.24
CA PRO A 363 12.57 9.62 16.23
C PRO A 363 12.17 10.04 17.64
N CYS A 364 12.45 9.20 18.62
CA CYS A 364 12.25 9.56 20.02
C CYS A 364 13.05 10.79 20.43
N LYS A 365 12.43 11.67 21.20
CA LYS A 365 13.11 12.82 21.83
C LYS A 365 14.07 12.40 22.97
N ASN A 366 13.93 11.19 23.49
CA ASN A 366 14.73 10.62 24.57
C ASN A 366 15.52 9.41 24.09
N SER A 367 16.69 9.17 24.70
CA SER A 367 17.58 8.03 24.36
C SER A 367 17.06 6.65 24.79
N THR A 368 15.86 6.55 25.35
CA THR A 368 15.29 5.30 25.88
C THR A 368 14.49 4.49 24.84
N CYS A 369 14.14 5.09 23.74
CA CYS A 369 13.45 4.42 22.61
C CYS A 369 14.09 4.84 21.29
N SER A 370 13.82 4.10 20.19
CA SER A 370 14.28 4.46 18.85
C SER A 370 13.31 5.42 18.17
N ARG A 371 12.06 5.02 18.04
CA ARG A 371 11.01 5.76 17.32
C ARG A 371 9.67 5.66 18.06
N VAL A 372 8.75 6.59 17.76
CA VAL A 372 7.38 6.67 18.31
C VAL A 372 6.45 7.23 17.26
N PHE A 373 5.14 7.02 17.44
CA PHE A 373 4.14 7.75 16.65
C PHE A 373 3.83 9.11 17.26
N GLU A 374 3.69 10.13 16.40
CA GLU A 374 3.16 11.45 16.74
C GLU A 374 1.87 11.70 15.93
N VAL A 375 0.80 12.16 16.58
CA VAL A 375 -0.51 12.37 15.94
C VAL A 375 -0.54 13.73 15.25
N HIS A 376 -0.85 13.76 13.96
CA HIS A 376 -1.11 15.01 13.23
C HIS A 376 -2.53 15.51 13.47
N TRP A 377 -2.67 16.48 14.38
CA TRP A 377 -3.97 17.06 14.77
C TRP A 377 -4.46 18.16 13.81
N ASP A 378 -3.60 18.69 12.95
CA ASP A 378 -3.82 19.90 12.14
C ASP A 378 -3.98 19.63 10.63
N LEU A 379 -4.11 18.39 10.20
CA LEU A 379 -4.45 18.05 8.82
C LEU A 379 -5.93 18.33 8.54
N ALA A 380 -6.23 19.60 8.23
CA ALA A 380 -7.60 20.10 8.16
C ALA A 380 -8.49 19.31 7.19
N ASP A 381 -7.99 18.95 6.01
CA ASP A 381 -8.79 18.23 5.00
C ASP A 381 -9.17 16.82 5.44
N LEU A 382 -8.27 16.12 6.15
CA LEU A 382 -8.55 14.81 6.73
C LEU A 382 -9.51 14.93 7.93
N ASN A 383 -9.24 15.86 8.82
CA ASN A 383 -9.99 16.03 10.06
C ASN A 383 -11.39 16.64 9.85
N GLN A 384 -11.72 17.21 8.68
CA GLN A 384 -13.06 17.70 8.34
C GLN A 384 -14.02 16.58 7.97
N ILE A 385 -13.54 15.40 7.60
CA ILE A 385 -14.39 14.25 7.28
C ILE A 385 -14.95 13.68 8.59
N LYS A 386 -16.23 13.91 8.81
CA LYS A 386 -16.94 13.43 10.02
C LYS A 386 -17.40 11.99 9.84
N ASP A 387 -17.57 11.32 10.98
CA ASP A 387 -18.07 9.95 11.05
C ASP A 387 -17.28 8.99 10.15
N ALA A 388 -15.95 9.20 10.09
CA ALA A 388 -15.02 8.36 9.38
C ALA A 388 -14.98 6.96 10.01
N MET A 389 -15.04 5.91 9.18
CA MET A 389 -15.10 4.51 9.60
C MET A 389 -13.79 3.78 9.30
N VAL A 390 -13.19 4.09 8.17
CA VAL A 390 -11.91 3.52 7.71
C VAL A 390 -11.14 4.61 6.98
N ALA A 391 -9.83 4.63 7.15
CA ALA A 391 -8.92 5.42 6.34
C ALA A 391 -7.76 4.53 5.91
N THR A 392 -7.39 4.56 4.64
CA THR A 392 -6.32 3.74 4.10
C THR A 392 -5.48 4.53 3.11
N PHE A 393 -4.24 4.11 2.93
CA PHE A 393 -3.37 4.62 1.89
C PHE A 393 -3.70 4.00 0.54
N PHE A 394 -3.43 4.74 -0.54
CA PHE A 394 -3.56 4.26 -1.90
C PHE A 394 -2.82 5.20 -2.86
N ASP A 395 -2.05 4.67 -3.80
CA ASP A 395 -1.35 5.45 -4.82
C ASP A 395 -2.30 5.65 -6.03
N ILE A 396 -3.05 6.76 -6.02
CA ILE A 396 -4.12 7.04 -6.99
C ILE A 396 -3.56 7.31 -8.39
N TYR A 397 -2.42 8.00 -8.44
CA TYR A 397 -1.83 8.48 -9.68
C TYR A 397 -0.70 7.60 -10.20
N GLU A 398 -0.45 6.46 -9.53
CA GLU A 398 0.66 5.54 -9.86
C GLU A 398 2.02 6.27 -9.89
N ASP A 399 2.18 7.29 -9.07
CA ASP A 399 3.39 8.12 -8.99
C ASP A 399 4.27 7.79 -7.78
N GLY A 400 3.85 6.79 -6.98
CA GLY A 400 4.56 6.31 -5.79
C GLY A 400 4.36 7.18 -4.55
N ILE A 401 3.54 8.21 -4.63
CA ILE A 401 3.12 9.00 -3.48
C ILE A 401 1.83 8.39 -2.92
N LEU A 402 1.83 8.06 -1.64
CA LEU A 402 0.66 7.49 -1.00
C LEU A 402 -0.37 8.58 -0.69
N ASP A 403 -1.50 8.51 -1.36
CA ASP A 403 -2.70 9.30 -1.13
C ASP A 403 -3.56 8.63 -0.04
N ILE A 404 -4.65 9.29 0.37
CA ILE A 404 -5.53 8.79 1.44
C ILE A 404 -6.96 8.62 0.92
N ILE A 405 -7.54 7.46 1.17
CA ILE A 405 -8.95 7.19 0.96
C ILE A 405 -9.64 7.03 2.32
N VAL A 406 -10.73 7.76 2.52
CA VAL A 406 -11.53 7.71 3.75
C VAL A 406 -12.95 7.28 3.43
N LEU A 407 -13.43 6.28 4.16
CA LEU A 407 -14.82 5.85 4.17
C LEU A 407 -15.53 6.49 5.35
N SER A 408 -16.66 7.17 5.12
CA SER A 408 -17.48 7.77 6.16
C SER A 408 -18.94 7.34 6.04
N THR A 409 -19.69 7.47 7.14
CA THR A 409 -21.13 7.22 7.12
C THR A 409 -21.83 8.22 6.21
N GLY A 410 -22.56 7.74 5.21
CA GLY A 410 -23.30 8.56 4.26
C GLY A 410 -24.68 8.99 4.80
N SER A 411 -25.27 9.95 4.10
CA SER A 411 -26.66 10.38 4.37
C SER A 411 -27.73 9.45 3.77
N SER A 412 -27.31 8.43 3.03
CA SER A 412 -28.13 7.42 2.36
C SER A 412 -27.72 6.02 2.88
N ASP A 413 -28.37 4.97 2.38
CA ASP A 413 -28.04 3.58 2.74
C ASP A 413 -26.61 3.16 2.39
N ASP A 414 -25.93 3.91 1.50
CA ASP A 414 -24.54 3.70 1.14
C ASP A 414 -23.60 4.68 1.86
N ASN A 415 -22.39 4.22 2.18
CA ASN A 415 -21.33 5.05 2.73
C ASN A 415 -20.81 6.04 1.68
N SER A 416 -20.15 7.10 2.14
CA SER A 416 -19.45 8.08 1.30
C SER A 416 -17.97 7.80 1.27
N ILE A 417 -17.40 7.83 0.06
CA ILE A 417 -15.96 7.67 -0.17
C ILE A 417 -15.36 9.05 -0.41
N HIS A 418 -14.30 9.36 0.31
CA HIS A 418 -13.53 10.59 0.15
C HIS A 418 -12.12 10.24 -0.30
N VAL A 419 -11.62 10.96 -1.28
CA VAL A 419 -10.28 10.75 -1.85
C VAL A 419 -9.49 12.03 -1.66
N LEU A 420 -8.36 11.93 -0.96
CA LEU A 420 -7.49 13.03 -0.61
C LEU A 420 -6.12 12.81 -1.24
N GLN A 421 -5.76 13.66 -2.18
CA GLN A 421 -4.44 13.66 -2.80
C GLN A 421 -3.41 14.19 -1.81
N ASN A 422 -2.31 13.48 -1.70
CA ASN A 422 -1.13 13.92 -0.97
C ASN A 422 -0.27 14.83 -1.84
N ASN A 423 -0.28 16.12 -1.54
CA ASN A 423 0.56 17.12 -2.23
C ASN A 423 1.89 17.31 -1.49
N PHE A 424 2.50 16.22 -1.05
CA PHE A 424 3.79 16.28 -0.37
C PHE A 424 4.90 16.64 -1.36
N GLU A 425 5.29 17.92 -1.38
CA GLU A 425 6.40 18.42 -2.18
C GLU A 425 7.71 18.31 -1.39
N ALA A 426 8.24 17.10 -1.23
CA ALA A 426 9.58 16.92 -0.70
C ALA A 426 10.53 16.40 -1.78
N ASP A 427 11.81 16.74 -1.63
CA ASP A 427 12.90 16.07 -2.38
C ASP A 427 13.13 14.66 -1.82
N ALA A 428 12.08 13.85 -1.76
CA ALA A 428 12.12 12.48 -1.29
C ALA A 428 11.96 11.51 -2.46
N TYR A 429 12.56 10.35 -2.30
CA TYR A 429 12.59 9.30 -3.30
C TYR A 429 11.90 8.05 -2.78
N PHE A 430 11.44 7.20 -3.67
CA PHE A 430 10.78 5.94 -3.35
C PHE A 430 11.19 4.82 -4.31
N VAL A 431 10.85 3.60 -3.94
CA VAL A 431 10.73 2.45 -4.85
C VAL A 431 9.38 1.78 -4.61
N LYS A 432 8.61 1.57 -5.67
CA LYS A 432 7.34 0.82 -5.64
C LYS A 432 7.59 -0.58 -6.19
N VAL A 433 7.28 -1.61 -5.43
CA VAL A 433 7.53 -3.01 -5.81
C VAL A 433 6.23 -3.79 -5.82
N ILE A 434 5.97 -4.48 -6.92
CA ILE A 434 4.87 -5.42 -7.10
C ILE A 434 5.46 -6.78 -7.38
N VAL A 435 5.07 -7.79 -6.63
CA VAL A 435 5.45 -9.19 -6.90
C VAL A 435 4.24 -9.93 -7.43
N LEU A 436 4.35 -10.45 -8.64
CA LEU A 436 3.30 -11.21 -9.29
C LEU A 436 3.44 -12.71 -8.98
N SER A 437 2.39 -13.48 -9.23
CA SER A 437 2.42 -14.93 -9.02
C SER A 437 3.42 -15.67 -9.92
N GLY A 438 3.73 -15.12 -11.09
CA GLY A 438 4.69 -15.73 -12.01
C GLY A 438 4.30 -17.15 -12.46
N ILE A 439 3.01 -17.43 -12.58
CA ILE A 439 2.51 -18.75 -12.99
C ILE A 439 2.84 -19.04 -14.46
N CYS A 440 2.85 -17.99 -15.29
CA CYS A 440 3.26 -18.09 -16.69
C CYS A 440 4.11 -16.88 -17.10
N SER A 441 4.76 -16.98 -18.25
CA SER A 441 5.51 -15.88 -18.85
C SER A 441 4.87 -15.43 -20.18
N ASN A 442 5.63 -15.30 -21.25
CA ASN A 442 5.12 -14.87 -22.56
C ASN A 442 4.20 -15.89 -23.25
N ASP A 443 4.10 -17.09 -22.73
CA ASP A 443 3.37 -18.25 -23.25
C ASP A 443 2.11 -18.57 -22.43
N CYS A 444 1.54 -17.61 -21.73
CA CYS A 444 0.34 -17.79 -20.95
C CYS A 444 -0.83 -18.35 -21.79
N PRO A 445 -1.61 -19.31 -21.25
CA PRO A 445 -2.75 -19.90 -21.95
C PRO A 445 -3.82 -18.85 -22.29
N GLN A 446 -4.64 -19.11 -23.30
CA GLN A 446 -5.81 -18.31 -23.68
C GLN A 446 -5.54 -16.83 -24.01
N GLN A 447 -4.31 -16.47 -24.34
CA GLN A 447 -3.89 -15.10 -24.65
C GLN A 447 -4.12 -14.09 -23.52
N VAL A 448 -4.17 -14.57 -22.26
CA VAL A 448 -4.16 -13.67 -21.10
C VAL A 448 -2.85 -12.87 -21.04
N LYS A 449 -2.88 -11.74 -20.39
CA LYS A 449 -1.67 -10.96 -20.18
C LYS A 449 -0.68 -11.76 -19.34
N PRO A 450 0.62 -11.78 -19.71
CA PRO A 450 1.61 -12.59 -19.03
C PRO A 450 1.82 -12.17 -17.57
N PHE A 451 2.45 -13.08 -16.81
CA PHE A 451 3.06 -12.93 -15.50
C PHE A 451 2.14 -13.15 -14.29
N GLY A 452 0.83 -13.32 -14.47
CA GLY A 452 -0.12 -13.55 -13.38
C GLY A 452 -0.55 -12.28 -12.66
N VAL A 453 -1.04 -12.44 -11.44
CA VAL A 453 -1.60 -11.37 -10.59
C VAL A 453 -0.71 -11.16 -9.35
N ASN A 454 -0.93 -10.07 -8.61
CA ASN A 454 -0.28 -9.86 -7.32
C ASN A 454 -0.63 -10.99 -6.34
N GLN A 455 0.37 -11.43 -5.56
CA GLN A 455 0.27 -12.61 -4.70
C GLN A 455 0.59 -12.23 -3.25
N PRO A 456 -0.19 -12.69 -2.24
CA PRO A 456 0.19 -12.55 -0.84
C PRO A 456 1.36 -13.47 -0.47
N GLY A 457 2.21 -13.02 0.46
CA GLY A 457 3.32 -13.78 1.00
C GLY A 457 4.73 -13.37 0.57
N PRO A 458 4.95 -12.73 -0.60
CA PRO A 458 6.27 -12.20 -0.91
C PRO A 458 6.78 -11.20 0.13
N TYR A 459 8.08 -11.25 0.37
CA TYR A 459 8.79 -10.35 1.24
C TYR A 459 9.82 -9.52 0.46
N ILE A 460 9.85 -8.22 0.71
CA ILE A 460 10.68 -7.25 -0.01
C ILE A 460 11.54 -6.52 1.01
N MET A 461 12.84 -6.40 0.74
CA MET A 461 13.78 -5.66 1.56
C MET A 461 14.75 -4.91 0.67
N TYR A 462 15.04 -3.65 0.98
CA TYR A 462 16.13 -2.95 0.35
C TYR A 462 17.24 -2.62 1.36
N MET A 463 18.45 -2.47 0.82
CA MET A 463 19.60 -1.91 1.51
C MET A 463 20.22 -0.82 0.65
N THR A 464 20.50 0.31 1.25
CA THR A 464 21.18 1.43 0.58
C THR A 464 22.01 2.21 1.59
N VAL A 465 22.82 3.14 1.09
CA VAL A 465 23.61 4.04 1.94
C VAL A 465 23.00 5.43 1.82
N ASP A 466 22.71 6.05 2.96
CA ASP A 466 22.18 7.42 3.01
C ASP A 466 23.23 8.47 2.59
N ALA A 467 22.82 9.74 2.48
CA ALA A 467 23.71 10.83 2.11
C ALA A 467 24.88 11.07 3.09
N ASN A 468 24.79 10.52 4.31
CA ASN A 468 25.81 10.63 5.34
C ASN A 468 26.74 9.40 5.40
N GLY A 469 26.48 8.39 4.56
CA GLY A 469 27.23 7.14 4.52
C GLY A 469 26.77 6.10 5.55
N TYR A 470 25.61 6.26 6.18
CA TYR A 470 25.02 5.25 7.06
C TYR A 470 24.16 4.27 6.25
N LEU A 471 24.22 3.01 6.66
CA LEU A 471 23.38 1.97 6.09
C LEU A 471 21.91 2.25 6.44
N LYS A 472 21.05 2.20 5.43
CA LYS A 472 19.61 2.34 5.55
C LYS A 472 18.94 1.11 4.96
N ASN A 473 18.07 0.48 5.72
CA ASN A 473 17.28 -0.66 5.31
C ASN A 473 15.80 -0.31 5.46
N ALA A 474 14.95 -0.94 4.69
CA ALA A 474 13.54 -1.07 4.99
C ALA A 474 12.99 -2.34 4.35
N SER A 475 11.97 -2.89 4.98
CA SER A 475 11.32 -4.10 4.51
C SER A 475 9.81 -4.00 4.56
N ALA A 476 9.13 -4.78 3.72
CA ALA A 476 7.69 -4.91 3.73
C ALA A 476 7.27 -6.29 3.19
N GLY A 477 6.16 -6.82 3.72
CA GLY A 477 5.51 -8.00 3.17
C GLY A 477 4.35 -7.59 2.26
N GLN A 478 4.17 -8.32 1.15
CA GLN A 478 2.96 -8.20 0.32
C GLN A 478 1.84 -9.00 0.98
N LEU A 479 0.96 -8.30 1.70
CA LEU A 479 -0.07 -8.90 2.53
C LEU A 479 -1.35 -9.21 1.76
N SER A 480 -2.11 -10.17 2.26
CA SER A 480 -3.45 -10.47 1.78
C SER A 480 -4.45 -9.37 2.14
N GLN A 481 -5.42 -9.12 1.28
CA GLN A 481 -6.55 -8.24 1.56
C GLN A 481 -7.70 -8.95 2.29
N SER A 482 -7.47 -10.16 2.75
CA SER A 482 -8.45 -10.95 3.48
C SER A 482 -8.67 -10.45 4.90
N ALA A 483 -9.81 -10.77 5.44
CA ALA A 483 -10.34 -10.49 6.78
C ALA A 483 -10.63 -9.00 7.08
N HIS A 484 -11.86 -8.77 7.48
CA HIS A 484 -12.35 -7.53 8.13
C HIS A 484 -11.96 -6.22 7.43
N MET A 485 -11.91 -6.24 6.11
CA MET A 485 -11.51 -5.09 5.27
C MET A 485 -10.10 -4.60 5.59
N ALA A 486 -9.17 -5.48 5.49
CA ALA A 486 -7.76 -5.19 5.71
C ALA A 486 -7.23 -4.08 4.77
N LEU A 487 -7.79 -3.93 3.56
CA LEU A 487 -7.43 -2.90 2.57
C LEU A 487 -5.91 -2.78 2.38
N GLN A 488 -5.24 -3.92 2.31
CA GLN A 488 -3.82 -3.99 2.03
C GLN A 488 -3.56 -3.63 0.56
N LEU A 489 -2.45 -2.95 0.31
CA LEU A 489 -2.06 -2.61 -1.05
C LEU A 489 -1.53 -3.85 -1.78
N PRO A 490 -1.84 -4.03 -3.08
CA PRO A 490 -1.27 -5.11 -3.89
C PRO A 490 0.19 -4.86 -4.29
N TYR A 491 0.82 -3.85 -3.71
CA TYR A 491 2.18 -3.40 -3.92
C TYR A 491 2.75 -2.83 -2.62
N ASN A 492 4.07 -2.68 -2.56
CA ASN A 492 4.75 -2.00 -1.47
C ASN A 492 5.43 -0.74 -1.98
N VAL A 493 5.21 0.40 -1.32
CA VAL A 493 5.94 1.64 -1.53
C VAL A 493 6.89 1.83 -0.36
N LEU A 494 8.17 1.87 -0.67
CA LEU A 494 9.25 2.03 0.31
C LEU A 494 9.95 3.36 0.06
N GLY A 495 9.92 4.26 1.02
CA GLY A 495 10.59 5.55 0.95
C GLY A 495 12.09 5.43 1.12
N LEU A 496 12.82 6.23 0.39
CA LEU A 496 14.29 6.29 0.41
C LEU A 496 14.80 7.55 1.11
N GLY A 497 13.88 8.44 1.48
CA GLY A 497 14.21 9.76 2.00
C GLY A 497 14.82 10.65 0.92
N ARG A 498 15.68 11.57 1.32
CA ARG A 498 16.29 12.57 0.41
C ARG A 498 17.54 12.06 -0.33
N SER A 499 17.84 10.78 -0.25
CA SER A 499 19.01 10.21 -0.93
C SER A 499 18.66 9.84 -2.37
N ALA A 500 19.22 10.55 -3.33
CA ALA A 500 19.07 10.25 -4.76
C ALA A 500 20.00 9.11 -5.23
N ASN A 501 20.63 8.38 -4.31
CA ASN A 501 21.52 7.29 -4.65
C ASN A 501 20.73 6.10 -5.21
N PHE A 502 21.36 5.32 -6.08
CA PHE A 502 20.82 4.02 -6.45
C PHE A 502 20.66 3.15 -5.21
N LEU A 503 19.59 2.35 -5.18
CA LEU A 503 19.55 1.28 -4.19
C LEU A 503 20.67 0.28 -4.49
N ASP A 504 21.51 0.01 -3.50
CA ASP A 504 22.60 -0.94 -3.65
C ASP A 504 22.07 -2.35 -3.84
N HIS A 505 21.08 -2.74 -3.03
CA HIS A 505 20.49 -4.07 -3.05
C HIS A 505 18.98 -4.00 -2.82
N LEU A 506 18.23 -4.72 -3.63
CA LEU A 506 16.82 -5.01 -3.45
C LEU A 506 16.62 -6.52 -3.47
N TYR A 507 16.11 -7.06 -2.39
CA TYR A 507 15.83 -8.49 -2.23
C TYR A 507 14.33 -8.74 -2.30
N VAL A 508 13.94 -9.80 -2.98
CA VAL A 508 12.57 -10.31 -2.99
C VAL A 508 12.58 -11.80 -2.73
N GLY A 509 11.83 -12.24 -1.74
CA GLY A 509 11.58 -13.64 -1.43
C GLY A 509 10.13 -14.02 -1.68
N ILE A 510 9.89 -15.29 -2.00
CA ILE A 510 8.54 -15.85 -2.16
C ILE A 510 8.40 -17.13 -1.33
N PRO A 511 7.15 -17.54 -0.97
CA PRO A 511 6.92 -18.79 -0.28
C PRO A 511 7.53 -19.99 -1.00
N ARG A 512 7.83 -21.06 -0.25
CA ARG A 512 8.46 -22.27 -0.79
C ARG A 512 7.63 -23.52 -0.46
N PRO A 513 7.58 -24.50 -1.35
CA PRO A 513 6.83 -25.73 -1.11
C PRO A 513 7.51 -26.64 -0.09
N SER A 514 6.71 -27.53 0.47
CA SER A 514 7.16 -28.51 1.44
C SER A 514 8.33 -29.36 0.89
N GLY A 515 9.39 -29.46 1.70
CA GLY A 515 10.59 -30.22 1.40
C GLY A 515 11.67 -29.45 0.62
N GLU A 516 11.39 -28.26 0.16
CA GLU A 516 12.39 -27.39 -0.48
C GLU A 516 13.21 -26.66 0.59
N LYS A 517 14.49 -26.98 0.68
CA LYS A 517 15.41 -26.38 1.66
C LYS A 517 15.99 -25.06 1.18
N GLN A 518 16.03 -24.85 -0.14
CA GLN A 518 16.58 -23.63 -0.73
C GLN A 518 15.57 -22.49 -0.58
N ILE A 519 16.03 -21.37 -0.05
CA ILE A 519 15.24 -20.14 0.01
C ILE A 519 15.05 -19.61 -1.41
N ARG A 520 13.81 -19.31 -1.76
CA ARG A 520 13.43 -18.72 -3.04
C ARG A 520 13.56 -17.20 -2.97
N ARG A 521 14.80 -16.71 -3.11
CA ARG A 521 15.15 -15.29 -3.04
C ARG A 521 15.99 -14.87 -4.22
N GLN A 522 15.71 -13.70 -4.78
CA GLN A 522 16.51 -13.02 -5.80
C GLN A 522 16.91 -11.63 -5.32
N GLU A 523 18.04 -11.18 -5.83
CA GLU A 523 18.62 -9.88 -5.57
C GLU A 523 18.76 -9.10 -6.88
N TRP A 524 18.40 -7.83 -6.83
CA TRP A 524 18.69 -6.85 -7.87
C TRP A 524 19.54 -5.73 -7.30
N THR A 525 20.47 -5.22 -8.08
CA THR A 525 21.41 -4.17 -7.68
C THR A 525 21.26 -2.93 -8.53
N ALA A 526 21.65 -1.78 -7.99
CA ALA A 526 21.65 -0.50 -8.68
C ALA A 526 20.27 -0.09 -9.23
N ILE A 527 19.21 -0.25 -8.43
CA ILE A 527 17.86 0.16 -8.79
C ILE A 527 17.75 1.69 -8.74
N ILE A 528 17.15 2.25 -9.78
CA ILE A 528 16.95 3.69 -9.91
C ILE A 528 15.82 4.14 -8.98
N PRO A 529 16.01 5.17 -8.14
CA PRO A 529 14.94 5.76 -7.35
C PRO A 529 13.80 6.31 -8.20
N ASN A 530 12.63 6.52 -7.60
CA ASN A 530 11.39 6.94 -8.27
C ASN A 530 11.03 6.00 -9.42
N SER A 531 11.09 4.70 -9.13
CA SER A 531 10.74 3.66 -10.08
C SER A 531 9.78 2.65 -9.49
N GLN A 532 8.97 2.06 -10.38
CA GLN A 532 8.13 0.91 -10.09
C GLN A 532 8.81 -0.34 -10.63
N LEU A 533 9.01 -1.32 -9.76
CA LEU A 533 9.59 -2.60 -10.08
C LEU A 533 8.51 -3.69 -10.05
N ILE A 534 8.26 -4.34 -11.18
CA ILE A 534 7.37 -5.49 -11.27
C ILE A 534 8.23 -6.75 -11.32
N VAL A 535 8.18 -7.52 -10.24
CA VAL A 535 8.95 -8.77 -10.09
C VAL A 535 8.12 -9.94 -10.59
N ILE A 536 8.74 -10.77 -11.44
CA ILE A 536 8.14 -11.93 -12.08
C ILE A 536 8.94 -13.15 -11.68
N PRO A 537 8.51 -13.91 -10.67
CA PRO A 537 9.26 -15.05 -10.13
C PRO A 537 9.04 -16.31 -10.97
N TYR A 538 9.40 -16.31 -12.24
CA TYR A 538 9.23 -17.44 -13.15
C TYR A 538 10.56 -17.93 -13.74
N PRO A 539 10.85 -19.24 -13.73
CA PRO A 539 10.17 -20.30 -12.94
C PRO A 539 10.52 -20.20 -11.45
N HIS A 540 9.58 -20.53 -10.58
CA HIS A 540 9.67 -20.33 -9.12
C HIS A 540 10.90 -20.97 -8.47
N GLN A 541 11.30 -22.17 -8.97
CA GLN A 541 12.41 -22.96 -8.43
C GLN A 541 13.79 -22.43 -8.83
N GLN A 542 13.86 -21.43 -9.71
CA GLN A 542 15.12 -20.88 -10.21
C GLN A 542 15.20 -19.36 -9.97
N PRO A 543 15.45 -18.90 -8.74
CA PRO A 543 15.44 -17.47 -8.41
C PRO A 543 16.35 -16.63 -9.31
N LYS A 544 17.51 -17.17 -9.72
CA LYS A 544 18.45 -16.48 -10.61
C LYS A 544 17.91 -16.18 -12.02
N SER A 545 16.84 -16.83 -12.43
CA SER A 545 16.18 -16.60 -13.72
C SER A 545 15.00 -15.64 -13.62
N TRP A 546 14.60 -15.24 -12.42
CA TRP A 546 13.52 -14.29 -12.24
C TRP A 546 13.83 -12.98 -12.92
N SER A 547 12.82 -12.37 -13.48
CA SER A 547 12.95 -11.08 -14.17
C SER A 547 12.22 -9.99 -13.40
N ALA A 548 12.71 -8.78 -13.58
CA ALA A 548 12.05 -7.59 -13.07
C ALA A 548 11.88 -6.59 -14.21
N LYS A 549 10.72 -5.93 -14.27
CA LYS A 549 10.46 -4.84 -15.21
C LYS A 549 10.44 -3.54 -14.45
N LEU A 550 11.29 -2.61 -14.88
CA LEU A 550 11.43 -1.29 -14.27
C LEU A 550 10.65 -0.24 -15.08
N TYR A 551 9.80 0.49 -14.41
CA TYR A 551 9.08 1.65 -14.95
C TYR A 551 9.51 2.88 -14.17
N LEU A 552 9.92 3.92 -14.89
CA LEU A 552 10.34 5.18 -14.29
C LEU A 552 9.14 6.12 -14.25
N THR A 553 8.94 6.76 -13.11
CA THR A 553 7.99 7.85 -12.93
C THR A 553 8.77 9.16 -12.85
N PRO A 554 8.99 9.88 -13.97
CA PRO A 554 9.75 11.12 -13.94
C PRO A 554 8.97 12.16 -13.14
N SER A 555 9.62 12.76 -12.13
CA SER A 555 9.02 13.87 -11.40
C SER A 555 8.79 15.07 -12.34
N ASN A 556 7.74 15.85 -12.10
CA ASN A 556 7.44 17.07 -12.86
C ASN A 556 8.61 18.05 -12.87
N ILE A 557 9.44 18.06 -11.80
CA ILE A 557 10.65 18.89 -11.69
C ILE A 557 11.69 18.49 -12.75
N VAL A 558 11.90 17.18 -12.96
CA VAL A 558 12.83 16.67 -13.97
C VAL A 558 12.35 17.06 -15.37
N LEU A 559 11.05 16.95 -15.63
CA LEU A 559 10.47 17.38 -16.91
C LEU A 559 10.63 18.90 -17.13
N LEU A 560 10.34 19.71 -16.13
CA LEU A 560 10.49 21.19 -16.19
C LEU A 560 11.95 21.59 -16.39
N THR A 561 12.89 20.96 -15.69
CA THR A 561 14.33 21.23 -15.87
C THR A 561 14.82 20.83 -17.25
N ALA A 562 14.35 19.70 -17.80
CA ALA A 562 14.66 19.29 -19.17
C ALA A 562 14.14 20.31 -20.19
N ILE A 563 12.89 20.79 -20.05
CA ILE A 563 12.30 21.83 -20.90
C ILE A 563 13.10 23.11 -20.80
N ALA A 564 13.48 23.54 -19.58
CA ALA A 564 14.27 24.75 -19.36
C ALA A 564 15.66 24.65 -20.03
N LEU A 565 16.35 23.52 -19.90
CA LEU A 565 17.65 23.27 -20.55
C LEU A 565 17.53 23.30 -22.06
N ILE A 566 16.52 22.64 -22.64
CA ILE A 566 16.26 22.70 -24.08
C ILE A 566 16.00 24.13 -24.52
N GLY A 567 15.20 24.90 -23.78
CA GLY A 567 14.93 26.31 -24.04
C GLY A 567 16.19 27.17 -24.07
N VAL A 568 17.09 26.98 -23.09
CA VAL A 568 18.39 27.66 -23.04
C VAL A 568 19.27 27.27 -24.23
N CYS A 569 19.34 25.99 -24.58
CA CYS A 569 20.10 25.55 -25.75
C CYS A 569 19.60 26.19 -27.07
N VAL A 570 18.27 26.22 -27.27
CA VAL A 570 17.67 26.83 -28.45
C VAL A 570 17.96 28.35 -28.49
N PHE A 571 17.89 29.02 -27.33
CA PHE A 571 18.20 30.44 -27.22
C PHE A 571 19.66 30.75 -27.59
N ILE A 572 20.61 29.94 -27.08
CA ILE A 572 22.03 30.07 -27.41
C ILE A 572 22.26 29.83 -28.91
N LEU A 573 21.65 28.82 -29.49
CA LEU A 573 21.75 28.52 -30.92
C LEU A 573 21.19 29.66 -31.77
N ALA A 574 20.09 30.30 -31.34
CA ALA A 574 19.54 31.46 -32.02
C ALA A 574 20.50 32.67 -32.00
N ILE A 575 21.13 32.95 -30.84
CA ILE A 575 22.16 33.99 -30.74
C ILE A 575 23.34 33.70 -31.67
N ILE A 576 23.87 32.48 -31.65
CA ILE A 576 24.96 32.08 -32.53
C ILE A 576 24.56 32.24 -33.99
N GLY A 577 23.35 31.84 -34.37
CA GLY A 577 22.83 31.98 -35.71
C GLY A 577 22.74 33.43 -36.16
N ILE A 578 22.27 34.32 -35.28
CA ILE A 578 22.20 35.79 -35.56
C ILE A 578 23.60 36.37 -35.71
N LEU A 579 24.53 36.04 -34.81
CA LEU A 579 25.91 36.53 -34.88
C LEU A 579 26.61 36.03 -36.15
N HIS A 580 26.47 34.76 -36.49
CA HIS A 580 27.02 34.22 -37.75
C HIS A 580 26.40 34.87 -38.99
N TRP A 581 25.10 35.14 -38.98
CA TRP A 581 24.46 35.86 -40.08
C TRP A 581 24.97 37.30 -40.20
N GLN A 582 25.19 38.00 -39.07
CA GLN A 582 25.78 39.36 -39.06
C GLN A 582 27.21 39.36 -39.57
N GLU A 583 28.04 38.40 -39.13
CA GLU A 583 29.41 38.20 -39.57
C GLU A 583 29.45 37.96 -41.09
N LYS A 584 28.67 37.01 -41.58
CA LYS A 584 28.58 36.70 -43.02
C LYS A 584 28.17 37.92 -43.85
N LYS A 585 27.22 38.75 -43.30
CA LYS A 585 26.80 39.97 -43.97
C LYS A 585 27.87 41.07 -43.95
N ALA A 586 28.72 41.11 -42.92
CA ALA A 586 29.88 41.99 -42.85
C ALA A 586 30.95 41.56 -43.86
N ASP A 587 31.30 40.28 -43.91
CA ASP A 587 32.24 39.71 -44.88
C ASP A 587 31.81 39.93 -46.34
N ASP A 588 30.51 39.78 -46.64
CA ASP A 588 29.98 40.04 -47.98
C ASP A 588 30.05 41.55 -48.36
N ARG A 589 29.95 42.46 -47.39
CA ARG A 589 30.16 43.90 -47.61
C ARG A 589 31.64 44.20 -47.87
N GLU A 590 32.52 43.61 -47.07
CA GLU A 590 33.97 43.81 -47.22
C GLU A 590 34.46 43.28 -48.58
N LYS A 591 34.06 42.09 -48.97
CA LYS A 591 34.35 41.53 -50.32
C LYS A 591 33.83 42.41 -51.44
N ARG A 592 32.67 43.05 -51.31
CA ARG A 592 32.15 44.01 -52.31
C ARG A 592 32.99 45.30 -52.36
N GLN A 593 33.46 45.75 -51.20
CA GLN A 593 34.33 46.92 -51.15
C GLN A 593 35.70 46.65 -51.74
N GLU A 594 36.28 45.49 -51.49
CA GLU A 594 37.53 45.07 -52.11
C GLU A 594 37.40 44.90 -53.64
N ALA A 595 36.31 44.25 -54.09
CA ALA A 595 36.02 44.15 -55.51
C ALA A 595 35.89 45.55 -56.23
N HIS A 596 35.31 46.52 -55.56
CA HIS A 596 35.25 47.94 -56.06
C HIS A 596 36.62 48.59 -56.04
N ARG A 597 37.49 48.37 -55.08
CA ARG A 597 38.87 48.88 -55.03
C ARG A 597 39.73 48.31 -56.16
N PHE A 598 39.66 47.03 -56.40
CA PHE A 598 40.38 46.40 -57.52
C PHE A 598 39.97 46.93 -58.90
N HIS A 599 38.73 47.40 -59.06
CA HIS A 599 38.26 48.01 -60.31
C HIS A 599 38.75 49.41 -60.50
N PHE A 600 39.07 50.19 -59.43
CA PHE A 600 39.63 51.51 -59.50
C PHE A 600 41.13 51.59 -59.78
N ASP A 601 41.88 50.53 -59.30
CA ASP A 601 43.32 50.44 -59.51
C ASP A 601 43.69 49.84 -60.89
N ALA A 602 42.69 49.43 -61.69
CA ALA A 602 42.86 48.87 -63.03
C ALA A 602 42.43 49.80 -64.16
N MET A 603 42.06 51.07 -63.87
CA MET A 603 41.85 52.16 -64.78
C MET A 603 43.02 53.19 -64.70
#